data_2dad907c1ca10b9eef34c45fcedafcfa
#
_entry.id   2dad907c1ca10b9eef34c45fcedafcfa
#
_cell.length_a   1.000
_cell.length_b   1.000
_cell.length_c   1.000
_cell.angle_alpha   90.00
_cell.angle_beta   90.00
_cell.angle_gamma   90.00
#
_symmetry.space_group_name_H-M   'P 1'
#
loop_
_entity.id
_entity.type
_entity.pdbx_description
1 polymer ?
#
loop_
_entity_poly.entity_id
_entity_poly.type
_entity_poly.pdbx_seq_one_letter_code
_entity_poly.pdbx_strand_id
1 'polypeptide(L)'
;MSTLSGPEDTYKLLVEQSQDNWLYGLVAFAVLEEQRIEWMRHIESRSGSLPSSQQIRDWYQQQPDSVLLRVRGTAENALKVYAEEIAATIEE
;
A
#
# COMPACT_ATOMS: atom_id res chain seq x y z
N MET A 1 -12.84 -7.29 9.37
CA MET A 1 -11.85 -8.10 8.66
C MET A 1 -11.78 -7.70 7.18
N SER A 2 -10.59 -7.67 6.64
CA SER A 2 -10.39 -7.36 5.23
C SER A 2 -10.82 -8.55 4.36
N THR A 3 -11.38 -8.26 3.18
CA THR A 3 -11.69 -9.29 2.18
C THR A 3 -10.51 -9.53 1.23
N LEU A 4 -9.38 -8.86 1.48
CA LEU A 4 -8.20 -8.98 0.64
C LEU A 4 -7.53 -10.34 0.82
N SER A 5 -7.09 -10.94 -0.27
CA SER A 5 -6.35 -12.20 -0.22
C SER A 5 -5.04 -12.12 -1.01
N GLY A 6 -4.76 -10.98 -1.66
CA GLY A 6 -3.54 -10.80 -2.42
C GLY A 6 -3.49 -9.45 -3.11
N PRO A 7 -2.42 -9.21 -3.91
CA PRO A 7 -2.24 -7.93 -4.59
C PRO A 7 -3.37 -7.56 -5.55
N GLU A 8 -3.96 -8.53 -6.23
CA GLU A 8 -5.03 -8.25 -7.18
C GLU A 8 -6.25 -7.65 -6.50
N ASP A 9 -6.65 -8.21 -5.36
CA ASP A 9 -7.79 -7.69 -4.59
C ASP A 9 -7.49 -6.28 -4.07
N THR A 10 -6.26 -6.07 -3.62
CA THR A 10 -5.81 -4.77 -3.12
C THR A 10 -5.84 -3.73 -4.24
N TYR A 11 -5.39 -4.11 -5.44
CA TYR A 11 -5.41 -3.23 -6.60
C TYR A 11 -6.84 -2.84 -6.97
N LYS A 12 -7.76 -3.80 -6.98
CA LYS A 12 -9.18 -3.51 -7.26
C LYS A 12 -9.75 -2.52 -6.26
N LEU A 13 -9.47 -2.74 -4.98
CA LEU A 13 -10.01 -1.89 -3.93
C LEU A 13 -9.41 -0.48 -3.96
N LEU A 14 -8.09 -0.38 -4.03
CA LEU A 14 -7.40 0.91 -3.90
C LEU A 14 -7.32 1.70 -5.19
N VAL A 15 -7.24 1.02 -6.33
CA VAL A 15 -7.05 1.68 -7.63
C VAL A 15 -8.34 1.71 -8.45
N GLU A 16 -8.89 0.54 -8.77
CA GLU A 16 -10.03 0.45 -9.68
C GLU A 16 -11.30 1.06 -9.11
N GLN A 17 -11.51 0.95 -7.79
CA GLN A 17 -12.68 1.52 -7.13
C GLN A 17 -12.52 2.99 -6.78
N SER A 18 -11.35 3.57 -7.01
CA SER A 18 -11.07 4.99 -6.75
C SER A 18 -11.11 5.79 -8.05
N GLN A 19 -12.27 5.81 -8.70
CA GLN A 19 -12.43 6.31 -10.06
C GLN A 19 -11.83 7.68 -10.32
N ASP A 20 -12.03 8.62 -9.41
CA ASP A 20 -11.55 10.00 -9.59
C ASP A 20 -10.14 10.23 -9.05
N ASN A 21 -9.63 9.30 -8.25
CA ASN A 21 -8.36 9.46 -7.57
C ASN A 21 -7.44 8.25 -7.80
N TRP A 22 -7.41 7.76 -9.05
CA TRP A 22 -6.64 6.56 -9.39
C TRP A 22 -5.15 6.69 -9.03
N LEU A 23 -4.59 7.90 -9.14
CA LEU A 23 -3.18 8.11 -8.81
C LEU A 23 -2.92 7.96 -7.31
N TYR A 24 -3.79 8.52 -6.48
CA TYR A 24 -3.73 8.30 -5.04
C TYR A 24 -3.88 6.82 -4.71
N GLY A 25 -4.77 6.14 -5.42
CA GLY A 25 -4.97 4.71 -5.27
C GLY A 25 -3.73 3.90 -5.61
N LEU A 26 -3.04 4.25 -6.70
CA LEU A 26 -1.79 3.59 -7.09
C LEU A 26 -0.70 3.76 -6.03
N VAL A 27 -0.54 4.98 -5.51
CA VAL A 27 0.45 5.22 -4.46
C VAL A 27 0.07 4.50 -3.17
N ALA A 28 -1.21 4.49 -2.80
CA ALA A 28 -1.69 3.76 -1.64
C ALA A 28 -1.42 2.25 -1.79
N PHE A 29 -1.66 1.71 -2.99
CA PHE A 29 -1.37 0.32 -3.30
C PHE A 29 0.13 0.03 -3.13
N ALA A 30 0.98 0.92 -3.65
CA ALA A 30 2.44 0.77 -3.51
C ALA A 30 2.88 0.81 -2.04
N VAL A 31 2.29 1.70 -1.23
CA VAL A 31 2.60 1.80 0.20
C VAL A 31 2.26 0.50 0.92
N LEU A 32 1.08 -0.06 0.64
CA LEU A 32 0.67 -1.32 1.27
C LEU A 32 1.58 -2.47 0.85
N GLU A 33 1.93 -2.54 -0.44
CA GLU A 33 2.83 -3.58 -0.94
C GLU A 33 4.22 -3.45 -0.35
N GLU A 34 4.71 -2.23 -0.14
CA GLU A 34 5.98 -2.01 0.54
C GLU A 34 5.95 -2.56 1.96
N GLN A 35 4.86 -2.34 2.69
CA GLN A 35 4.69 -2.89 4.03
C GLN A 35 4.73 -4.42 4.02
N ARG A 36 4.12 -5.04 3.00
CA ARG A 36 4.17 -6.49 2.84
C ARG A 36 5.59 -6.98 2.62
N ILE A 37 6.33 -6.30 1.75
CA ILE A 37 7.73 -6.66 1.46
C ILE A 37 8.58 -6.55 2.73
N GLU A 38 8.41 -5.48 3.49
CA GLU A 38 9.13 -5.29 4.76
C GLU A 38 8.81 -6.40 5.76
N TRP A 39 7.53 -6.77 5.86
CA TRP A 39 7.11 -7.87 6.71
C TRP A 39 7.76 -9.20 6.27
N MET A 40 7.78 -9.46 4.96
CA MET A 40 8.39 -10.69 4.43
C MET A 40 9.88 -10.76 4.74
N ARG A 41 10.58 -9.64 4.60
CA ARG A 41 12.01 -9.56 4.93
C ARG A 41 12.25 -9.78 6.42
N HIS A 42 11.37 -9.27 7.26
CA HIS A 42 11.46 -9.46 8.69
C HIS A 42 11.31 -10.95 9.05
N ILE A 43 10.32 -11.62 8.46
CA ILE A 43 10.11 -13.06 8.67
C ILE A 43 11.35 -13.85 8.21
N GLU A 44 11.89 -13.53 7.04
CA GLU A 44 13.06 -14.20 6.50
C GLU A 44 14.27 -14.04 7.43
N SER A 45 14.48 -12.84 7.96
CA SER A 45 15.61 -12.58 8.86
C SER A 45 15.52 -13.35 10.17
N ARG A 46 14.31 -13.66 10.62
CA ARG A 46 14.09 -14.37 11.90
C ARG A 46 14.03 -15.87 11.75
N SER A 47 13.46 -16.37 10.65
CA SER A 47 13.22 -17.81 10.46
C SER A 47 14.15 -18.46 9.45
N GLY A 48 14.87 -17.67 8.66
CA GLY A 48 15.77 -18.16 7.63
C GLY A 48 15.09 -18.47 6.30
N SER A 49 13.77 -18.27 6.19
CA SER A 49 13.03 -18.50 4.95
C SER A 49 11.88 -17.50 4.79
N LEU A 50 11.49 -17.27 3.54
CA LEU A 50 10.36 -16.41 3.22
C LEU A 50 9.06 -17.05 3.72
N PRO A 51 8.02 -16.22 3.99
CA PRO A 51 6.71 -16.75 4.36
C PRO A 51 6.14 -17.62 3.24
N SER A 52 5.30 -18.58 3.62
CA SER A 52 4.59 -19.43 2.66
C SER A 52 3.48 -18.62 1.97
N SER A 53 2.96 -19.17 0.87
CA SER A 53 1.83 -18.56 0.15
C SER A 53 0.63 -18.37 1.06
N GLN A 54 0.37 -19.33 1.96
CA GLN A 54 -0.75 -19.22 2.91
C GLN A 54 -0.52 -18.10 3.92
N GLN A 55 0.70 -17.97 4.44
CA GLN A 55 1.05 -16.90 5.36
C GLN A 55 0.87 -15.52 4.71
N ILE A 56 1.24 -15.39 3.44
CA ILE A 56 1.08 -14.15 2.70
C ILE A 56 -0.40 -13.82 2.54
N ARG A 57 -1.21 -14.82 2.20
CA ARG A 57 -2.66 -14.65 2.09
C ARG A 57 -3.27 -14.19 3.42
N ASP A 58 -2.85 -14.84 4.50
CA ASP A 58 -3.33 -14.49 5.86
C ASP A 58 -2.94 -13.05 6.22
N TRP A 59 -1.75 -12.61 5.80
CA TRP A 59 -1.32 -11.23 6.03
C TRP A 59 -2.31 -10.23 5.40
N TYR A 60 -2.71 -10.46 4.14
CA TYR A 60 -3.69 -9.59 3.48
C TYR A 60 -5.03 -9.61 4.21
N GLN A 61 -5.49 -10.79 4.59
CA GLN A 61 -6.79 -10.93 5.25
C GLN A 61 -6.82 -10.28 6.63
N GLN A 62 -5.68 -10.14 7.27
CA GLN A 62 -5.58 -9.54 8.60
C GLN A 62 -5.48 -8.01 8.57
N GLN A 63 -5.39 -7.41 7.39
CA GLN A 63 -5.30 -5.95 7.31
C GLN A 63 -6.64 -5.31 7.66
N PRO A 64 -6.72 -4.52 8.75
CA PRO A 64 -7.97 -3.86 9.09
C PRO A 64 -8.25 -2.66 8.18
N ASP A 65 -9.51 -2.23 8.14
CA ASP A 65 -9.90 -1.08 7.33
C ASP A 65 -9.13 0.18 7.69
N SER A 66 -8.73 0.32 8.94
CA SER A 66 -7.93 1.47 9.39
C SER A 66 -6.57 1.55 8.70
N VAL A 67 -5.96 0.40 8.37
CA VAL A 67 -4.70 0.38 7.62
C VAL A 67 -4.93 0.87 6.19
N LEU A 68 -6.02 0.45 5.56
CA LEU A 68 -6.37 0.88 4.21
C LEU A 68 -6.59 2.40 4.16
N LEU A 69 -7.28 2.95 5.15
CA LEU A 69 -7.46 4.41 5.26
C LEU A 69 -6.13 5.12 5.46
N ARG A 70 -5.25 4.54 6.28
CA ARG A 70 -3.94 5.13 6.55
C ARG A 70 -3.07 5.19 5.31
N VAL A 71 -3.04 4.11 4.51
CA VAL A 71 -2.22 4.13 3.28
C VAL A 71 -2.77 5.12 2.27
N ARG A 72 -4.08 5.32 2.21
CA ARG A 72 -4.67 6.36 1.37
C ARG A 72 -4.27 7.75 1.84
N GLY A 73 -4.31 8.01 3.13
CA GLY A 73 -3.88 9.28 3.71
C GLY A 73 -2.40 9.54 3.48
N THR A 74 -1.56 8.51 3.61
CA THR A 74 -0.14 8.61 3.32
C THR A 74 0.09 8.96 1.85
N ALA A 75 -0.66 8.32 0.94
CA ALA A 75 -0.57 8.59 -0.49
C ALA A 75 -0.95 10.03 -0.82
N GLU A 76 -2.06 10.52 -0.27
CA GLU A 76 -2.50 11.89 -0.49
C GLU A 76 -1.46 12.89 -0.02
N ASN A 77 -0.91 12.67 1.17
CA ASN A 77 0.11 13.56 1.72
C ASN A 77 1.39 13.55 0.88
N ALA A 78 1.84 12.37 0.46
CA ALA A 78 3.05 12.25 -0.35
C ALA A 78 2.91 12.98 -1.68
N LEU A 79 1.77 12.82 -2.34
CA LEU A 79 1.50 13.48 -3.62
C LEU A 79 1.36 14.99 -3.45
N LYS A 80 0.76 15.44 -2.36
CA LYS A 80 0.65 16.87 -2.05
C LYS A 80 2.02 17.50 -1.87
N VAL A 81 2.89 16.87 -1.08
CA VAL A 81 4.25 17.35 -0.84
C VAL A 81 5.04 17.39 -2.14
N TYR A 82 4.93 16.35 -2.97
CA TYR A 82 5.60 16.29 -4.26
C TYR A 82 5.14 17.42 -5.17
N ALA A 83 3.84 17.68 -5.23
CA ALA A 83 3.29 18.75 -6.04
C ALA A 83 3.79 20.12 -5.58
N GLU A 84 3.88 20.34 -4.28
CA GLU A 84 4.40 21.57 -3.69
C GLU A 84 5.88 21.78 -4.06
N GLU A 85 6.68 20.71 -4.02
CA GLU A 85 8.09 20.78 -4.39
C GLU A 85 8.26 21.14 -5.87
N ILE A 86 7.46 20.55 -6.75
CA ILE A 86 7.50 20.86 -8.18
C ILE A 86 7.10 22.32 -8.41
N ALA A 87 6.04 22.78 -7.76
CA ALA A 87 5.57 24.17 -7.90
C ALA A 87 6.65 25.16 -7.46
N ALA A 88 7.31 24.88 -6.33
CA ALA A 88 8.40 25.73 -5.84
C ALA A 88 9.57 25.79 -6.85
N THR A 89 9.90 24.66 -7.46
CA THR A 89 10.97 24.61 -8.46
C THR A 89 10.62 25.42 -9.71
N ILE A 90 9.37 25.36 -10.15
CA ILE A 90 8.90 26.08 -11.34
C ILE A 90 8.87 27.60 -11.08
N GLU A 91 8.53 28.01 -9.88
CA GLU A 91 8.43 29.43 -9.52
C GLU A 91 9.79 30.13 -9.39
N GLU A 92 10.84 29.37 -9.24
CA GLU A 92 12.19 29.93 -9.23
C GLU A 92 12.62 30.29 -10.66
#